data_d479fed3c77e28ed37be1887cb14483b
#
_entry.id   d479fed3c77e28ed37be1887cb14483b
#
_cell.length_a   1.000
_cell.length_b   1.000
_cell.length_c   1.000
_cell.angle_alpha   90.00
_cell.angle_beta   90.00
_cell.angle_gamma   90.00
#
_symmetry.space_group_name_H-M   'P 1'
#
loop_
_entity.id
_entity.type
_entity.pdbx_description
1 polymer ?
#
loop_
_entity_poly.entity_id
_entity_poly.type
_entity_poly.pdbx_seq_one_letter_code
_entity_poly.pdbx_strand_id
1 'polypeptide(L)'
;MASTDDPNRSRSQTAAEAPPVPITVALGRVGAQAEEQDFAGAFPILDEAQIAKLGRYGVEESVPAGYVFFREGERGSDFVLVLTGVVEAVAHFGDSGETTSTIFNPGQFVGVMNILSNEGAYVTATATEASRVLKVPLAQLRAVIGEDIALSEIVVRAFLLRHSLLLRLGTGPKLIGSRFNDATREILDMLARNRCAITFIDVESARRAEALLRNFGFTVADIPLVLVAGRPILRNPSLEEVAAVFGIQADSTRLEEVYDLLVVGAGPAGLAASVYGGSEGLSTTVVEAVAVGGQAGTSSRIENYLGFPAGLSGAELAARAALQAEKFSAAILVGSNAKTLNSVGGIHSVELTDGRTLRARAVVVATGARYRRLPVERLAELEGSGVFYAATEVEAQKCTGAVVVVGGGNSAGQASVFLSKRLDVHHLIRGDSLDATMSRYLIDQIQRNPRITLHTRTQVKALIGATVLEAVVIETAERERSQLPVCALFSFIGAEPNTDWLKECLQLDEDGFILTGSDLTATDGWTPLLLETSQPGIFAVGDVRHGSIKRVATAVGEGAMVVRLVHERLASPL
;
A
#
# COMPACT_ATOMS: atom_id res chain seq x y z
N MET A 1 5.88 -88.21 4.58
CA MET A 1 7.09 -87.44 4.64
C MET A 1 6.80 -86.11 3.88
N ALA A 2 6.93 -85.00 4.60
CA ALA A 2 7.10 -83.58 4.18
C ALA A 2 6.16 -83.05 3.09
N SER A 3 5.13 -82.26 3.34
CA SER A 3 5.09 -80.88 3.81
C SER A 3 5.89 -79.93 2.92
N THR A 4 5.16 -79.13 2.16
CA THR A 4 5.57 -77.70 1.85
C THR A 4 4.33 -76.87 1.71
N ASP A 5 4.16 -75.94 2.66
CA ASP A 5 3.22 -74.84 2.68
C ASP A 5 3.58 -73.80 1.61
N ASP A 6 2.57 -73.28 0.94
CA ASP A 6 2.64 -72.08 0.11
C ASP A 6 2.03 -70.87 0.89
N PRO A 7 2.78 -69.83 1.19
CA PRO A 7 2.24 -68.63 1.81
C PRO A 7 2.17 -67.45 0.82
N ASN A 8 1.13 -67.39 0.00
CA ASN A 8 0.86 -66.15 -0.73
C ASN A 8 -0.65 -65.88 -0.88
N ARG A 9 -1.30 -65.49 0.23
CA ARG A 9 -2.58 -64.79 0.22
C ARG A 9 -2.32 -63.32 0.53
N SER A 10 -2.14 -62.53 -0.52
CA SER A 10 -2.15 -61.08 -0.46
C SER A 10 -3.49 -60.57 0.09
N ARG A 11 -3.45 -60.04 1.30
CA ARG A 11 -4.50 -59.18 1.84
C ARG A 11 -4.33 -57.78 1.20
N SER A 12 -5.28 -57.40 0.36
CA SER A 12 -5.49 -56.01 -0.02
C SER A 12 -5.93 -55.23 1.23
N GLN A 13 -4.99 -54.54 1.88
CA GLN A 13 -5.31 -53.49 2.82
C GLN A 13 -5.64 -52.25 1.99
N THR A 14 -6.90 -51.87 1.96
CA THR A 14 -7.34 -50.55 1.59
C THR A 14 -6.64 -49.57 2.51
N ALA A 15 -5.73 -48.79 1.97
CA ALA A 15 -5.13 -47.66 2.66
C ALA A 15 -6.26 -46.67 3.00
N ALA A 16 -6.55 -46.52 4.27
CA ALA A 16 -7.40 -45.44 4.75
C ALA A 16 -6.67 -44.15 4.42
N GLU A 17 -7.30 -43.31 3.60
CA GLU A 17 -6.85 -41.93 3.36
C GLU A 17 -6.72 -41.22 4.71
N ALA A 18 -5.52 -40.74 4.99
CA ALA A 18 -5.28 -39.93 6.17
C ALA A 18 -6.11 -38.61 6.05
N PRO A 19 -6.72 -38.15 7.13
CA PRO A 19 -7.50 -36.91 7.10
C PRO A 19 -6.61 -35.75 6.63
N PRO A 20 -7.16 -34.75 5.88
CA PRO A 20 -6.40 -33.60 5.39
C PRO A 20 -5.75 -32.87 6.57
N VAL A 21 -4.46 -32.61 6.45
CA VAL A 21 -3.67 -31.93 7.48
C VAL A 21 -4.12 -30.46 7.53
N PRO A 22 -4.50 -29.91 8.69
CA PRO A 22 -4.86 -28.50 8.80
C PRO A 22 -3.73 -27.62 8.27
N ILE A 23 -4.06 -26.50 7.58
CA ILE A 23 -3.09 -25.55 7.02
C ILE A 23 -2.03 -25.14 8.06
N THR A 24 -2.40 -25.01 9.33
CA THR A 24 -1.48 -24.72 10.45
C THR A 24 -0.34 -25.73 10.58
N VAL A 25 -0.54 -26.99 10.19
CA VAL A 25 0.48 -28.04 10.24
C VAL A 25 1.28 -28.09 8.92
N ALA A 26 0.66 -27.76 7.79
CA ALA A 26 1.34 -27.71 6.49
C ALA A 26 2.32 -26.54 6.38
N LEU A 27 2.03 -25.39 7.00
CA LEU A 27 2.92 -24.22 7.04
C LEU A 27 4.25 -24.50 7.77
N GLY A 28 4.26 -25.39 8.77
CA GLY A 28 5.48 -25.82 9.47
C GLY A 28 6.43 -26.68 8.62
N ARG A 29 6.02 -27.16 7.43
CA ARG A 29 6.82 -28.00 6.54
C ARG A 29 7.29 -27.34 5.25
N VAL A 30 6.79 -26.15 4.90
CA VAL A 30 7.10 -25.46 3.63
C VAL A 30 8.14 -24.33 3.80
N GLY A 31 8.80 -24.22 4.92
CA GLY A 31 9.62 -23.05 5.20
C GLY A 31 11.04 -23.30 5.65
N ALA A 32 11.86 -24.02 4.90
CA ALA A 32 13.28 -24.15 5.26
C ALA A 32 14.22 -23.22 4.51
N GLN A 33 13.84 -22.00 4.13
CA GLN A 33 14.79 -20.97 3.64
C GLN A 33 14.19 -19.56 3.37
N ALA A 34 12.99 -19.23 3.89
CA ALA A 34 12.53 -17.83 3.92
C ALA A 34 12.33 -17.45 5.39
N GLU A 35 12.70 -16.22 5.77
CA GLU A 35 12.45 -15.66 7.10
C GLU A 35 11.07 -16.09 7.60
N GLU A 36 11.05 -16.80 8.75
CA GLU A 36 9.83 -17.23 9.41
C GLU A 36 9.01 -16.00 9.79
N GLN A 37 8.13 -15.55 8.87
CA GLN A 37 7.07 -14.66 9.25
C GLN A 37 6.18 -15.44 10.21
N ASP A 38 6.09 -14.97 11.44
CA ASP A 38 5.24 -15.52 12.49
C ASP A 38 3.76 -15.42 12.06
N PHE A 39 3.22 -16.51 11.49
CA PHE A 39 1.80 -16.64 11.15
C PHE A 39 0.93 -17.02 12.35
N ALA A 40 1.48 -17.12 13.56
CA ALA A 40 0.72 -17.48 14.76
C ALA A 40 -0.47 -16.55 15.04
N GLY A 41 -0.39 -15.30 14.60
CA GLY A 41 -1.51 -14.35 14.70
C GLY A 41 -2.53 -14.40 13.57
N ALA A 42 -2.39 -15.27 12.56
CA ALA A 42 -3.33 -15.35 11.44
C ALA A 42 -4.68 -15.97 11.85
N PHE A 43 -4.68 -16.90 12.80
CA PHE A 43 -5.86 -17.64 13.27
C PHE A 43 -6.01 -17.53 14.79
N PRO A 44 -6.18 -16.29 15.32
CA PRO A 44 -6.24 -16.09 16.77
C PRO A 44 -7.52 -16.69 17.35
N ILE A 45 -7.45 -17.05 18.64
CA ILE A 45 -8.58 -17.45 19.45
C ILE A 45 -8.93 -16.28 20.35
N LEU A 46 -10.17 -15.80 20.26
CA LEU A 46 -10.67 -14.73 21.12
C LEU A 46 -11.03 -15.29 22.51
N ASP A 47 -10.73 -14.52 23.53
CA ASP A 47 -11.13 -14.83 24.91
C ASP A 47 -12.60 -14.48 25.17
N GLU A 48 -13.13 -14.92 26.33
CA GLU A 48 -14.53 -14.70 26.72
C GLU A 48 -14.89 -13.20 26.80
N ALA A 49 -13.97 -12.34 27.23
CA ALA A 49 -14.22 -10.91 27.35
C ALA A 49 -14.32 -10.26 25.97
N GLN A 50 -13.48 -10.67 25.00
CA GLN A 50 -13.49 -10.23 23.62
C GLN A 50 -14.75 -10.71 22.90
N ILE A 51 -15.16 -11.97 23.13
CA ILE A 51 -16.40 -12.55 22.60
C ILE A 51 -17.62 -11.79 23.13
N ALA A 52 -17.67 -11.52 24.44
CA ALA A 52 -18.76 -10.75 25.06
C ALA A 52 -18.87 -9.31 24.53
N LYS A 53 -17.74 -8.67 24.21
CA LYS A 53 -17.73 -7.35 23.54
C LYS A 53 -18.34 -7.42 22.15
N LEU A 54 -17.89 -8.36 21.32
CA LEU A 54 -18.42 -8.56 19.97
C LEU A 54 -19.91 -8.91 19.98
N GLY A 55 -20.37 -9.65 21.01
CA GLY A 55 -21.77 -10.03 21.18
C GLY A 55 -22.74 -8.84 21.29
N ARG A 56 -22.27 -7.64 21.62
CA ARG A 56 -23.08 -6.42 21.64
C ARG A 56 -23.39 -5.85 20.26
N TYR A 57 -22.64 -6.27 19.25
CA TYR A 57 -22.67 -5.76 17.89
C TYR A 57 -23.12 -6.80 16.85
N GLY A 58 -23.32 -8.03 17.30
CA GLY A 58 -23.72 -9.14 16.45
C GLY A 58 -24.94 -9.89 16.96
N VAL A 59 -25.36 -10.88 16.20
CA VAL A 59 -26.49 -11.76 16.53
C VAL A 59 -25.97 -13.20 16.60
N GLU A 60 -26.31 -13.89 17.70
CA GLU A 60 -26.06 -15.32 17.82
C GLU A 60 -27.07 -16.12 16.96
N GLU A 61 -26.55 -17.07 16.21
CA GLU A 61 -27.35 -17.93 15.34
C GLU A 61 -26.92 -19.38 15.51
N SER A 62 -27.91 -20.29 15.57
CA SER A 62 -27.69 -21.74 15.52
C SER A 62 -27.94 -22.22 14.10
N VAL A 63 -26.97 -22.88 13.51
CA VAL A 63 -27.02 -23.34 12.11
C VAL A 63 -26.81 -24.85 12.03
N PRO A 64 -27.48 -25.57 11.10
CA PRO A 64 -27.25 -26.99 10.89
C PRO A 64 -25.93 -27.25 10.16
N ALA A 65 -25.48 -28.49 10.18
CA ALA A 65 -24.40 -28.96 9.29
C ALA A 65 -24.75 -28.68 7.83
N GLY A 66 -23.76 -28.24 7.03
CA GLY A 66 -23.93 -27.86 5.61
C GLY A 66 -24.42 -26.43 5.39
N TYR A 67 -24.65 -25.65 6.45
CA TYR A 67 -25.03 -24.23 6.29
C TYR A 67 -23.86 -23.42 5.73
N VAL A 68 -24.09 -22.71 4.61
CA VAL A 68 -23.09 -21.86 3.96
C VAL A 68 -23.27 -20.43 4.44
N PHE A 69 -22.23 -19.88 5.08
CA PHE A 69 -22.23 -18.49 5.57
C PHE A 69 -22.02 -17.48 4.44
N PHE A 70 -21.09 -17.78 3.55
CA PHE A 70 -20.82 -17.01 2.33
C PHE A 70 -20.05 -17.88 1.32
N ARG A 71 -20.11 -17.48 0.06
CA ARG A 71 -19.45 -18.16 -1.05
C ARG A 71 -18.28 -17.35 -1.58
N GLU A 72 -17.33 -18.03 -2.18
CA GLU A 72 -16.23 -17.39 -2.93
C GLU A 72 -16.81 -16.38 -3.94
N GLY A 73 -16.25 -15.16 -3.99
CA GLY A 73 -16.69 -14.04 -4.81
C GLY A 73 -17.84 -13.21 -4.22
N GLU A 74 -18.50 -13.64 -3.15
CA GLU A 74 -19.59 -12.91 -2.50
C GLU A 74 -19.07 -11.69 -1.76
N ARG A 75 -19.73 -10.53 -1.93
CA ARG A 75 -19.35 -9.27 -1.29
C ARG A 75 -20.22 -8.99 -0.07
N GLY A 76 -19.66 -8.23 0.87
CA GLY A 76 -20.38 -7.79 2.06
C GLY A 76 -20.68 -8.91 3.05
N SER A 77 -19.91 -10.01 3.01
CA SER A 77 -20.04 -11.11 3.96
C SER A 77 -19.78 -10.65 5.39
N ASP A 78 -20.62 -11.14 6.32
CA ASP A 78 -20.49 -10.84 7.73
C ASP A 78 -19.22 -11.50 8.32
N PHE A 79 -18.74 -10.92 9.41
CA PHE A 79 -17.76 -11.56 10.27
C PHE A 79 -18.49 -12.66 11.07
N VAL A 80 -17.97 -13.88 11.02
CA VAL A 80 -18.54 -15.05 11.69
C VAL A 80 -17.56 -15.58 12.72
N LEU A 81 -17.92 -15.47 14.01
CA LEU A 81 -17.17 -16.05 15.12
C LEU A 81 -17.83 -17.38 15.54
N VAL A 82 -17.05 -18.42 15.61
CA VAL A 82 -17.52 -19.75 16.05
C VAL A 82 -17.62 -19.76 17.57
N LEU A 83 -18.82 -20.01 18.10
CA LEU A 83 -19.07 -20.16 19.55
C LEU A 83 -19.04 -21.63 19.96
N THR A 84 -19.67 -22.50 19.17
CA THR A 84 -19.61 -23.97 19.31
C THR A 84 -19.71 -24.60 17.92
N GLY A 85 -19.19 -25.82 17.77
CA GLY A 85 -19.15 -26.51 16.49
C GLY A 85 -17.92 -26.13 15.67
N VAL A 86 -17.96 -26.36 14.34
CA VAL A 86 -16.83 -26.23 13.43
C VAL A 86 -17.27 -25.59 12.12
N VAL A 87 -16.52 -24.60 11.67
CA VAL A 87 -16.69 -23.96 10.35
C VAL A 87 -15.46 -24.26 9.50
N GLU A 88 -15.67 -24.73 8.28
CA GLU A 88 -14.62 -24.95 7.29
C GLU A 88 -14.69 -23.86 6.22
N ALA A 89 -13.54 -23.27 5.90
CA ALA A 89 -13.38 -22.36 4.79
C ALA A 89 -12.56 -23.02 3.69
N VAL A 90 -13.15 -23.20 2.51
CA VAL A 90 -12.53 -23.85 1.35
C VAL A 90 -12.22 -22.83 0.28
N ALA A 91 -10.96 -22.81 -0.17
CA ALA A 91 -10.51 -22.06 -1.34
C ALA A 91 -10.25 -23.02 -2.50
N HIS A 92 -10.65 -22.66 -3.71
CA HIS A 92 -10.42 -23.45 -4.91
C HIS A 92 -9.18 -22.96 -5.65
N PHE A 93 -8.30 -23.90 -6.06
CA PHE A 93 -7.09 -23.59 -6.82
C PHE A 93 -7.31 -23.90 -8.32
N GLY A 94 -7.58 -22.90 -9.12
CA GLY A 94 -7.63 -23.02 -10.59
C GLY A 94 -8.46 -24.17 -11.12
N ASP A 95 -8.18 -24.56 -12.38
CA ASP A 95 -8.87 -25.67 -13.06
C ASP A 95 -8.39 -27.08 -12.60
N SER A 96 -7.39 -27.16 -11.72
CA SER A 96 -6.81 -28.44 -11.26
C SER A 96 -7.67 -29.20 -10.26
N GLY A 97 -8.76 -28.59 -9.78
CA GLY A 97 -9.61 -29.20 -8.74
C GLY A 97 -8.93 -29.30 -7.36
N GLU A 98 -7.73 -28.72 -7.20
CA GLU A 98 -7.07 -28.66 -5.91
C GLU A 98 -7.81 -27.68 -5.00
N THR A 99 -8.08 -28.11 -3.78
CA THR A 99 -8.73 -27.30 -2.75
C THR A 99 -7.83 -27.22 -1.52
N THR A 100 -7.81 -26.06 -0.88
CA THR A 100 -7.25 -25.94 0.46
C THR A 100 -8.37 -25.61 1.42
N SER A 101 -8.42 -26.33 2.53
CA SER A 101 -9.38 -26.04 3.59
C SER A 101 -8.69 -25.52 4.85
N THR A 102 -9.38 -24.63 5.54
CA THR A 102 -9.01 -24.14 6.88
C THR A 102 -10.17 -24.37 7.82
N ILE A 103 -9.89 -25.01 8.96
CA ILE A 103 -10.88 -25.31 9.99
C ILE A 103 -10.84 -24.22 11.06
N PHE A 104 -12.01 -23.70 11.42
CA PHE A 104 -12.22 -22.71 12.47
C PHE A 104 -12.98 -23.35 13.63
N ASN A 105 -12.33 -23.37 14.78
CA ASN A 105 -12.84 -23.94 16.03
C ASN A 105 -13.47 -22.83 16.92
N PRO A 106 -14.13 -23.18 18.03
CA PRO A 106 -14.66 -22.20 18.97
C PRO A 106 -13.64 -21.16 19.40
N GLY A 107 -14.06 -19.89 19.42
CA GLY A 107 -13.21 -18.72 19.67
C GLY A 107 -12.49 -18.18 18.43
N GLN A 108 -12.49 -18.91 17.32
CA GLN A 108 -11.92 -18.45 16.04
C GLN A 108 -12.99 -17.86 15.13
N PHE A 109 -12.56 -17.04 14.16
CA PHE A 109 -13.47 -16.31 13.28
C PHE A 109 -13.06 -16.38 11.82
N VAL A 110 -14.06 -16.27 10.91
CA VAL A 110 -13.91 -16.17 9.45
C VAL A 110 -14.60 -14.91 8.94
N GLY A 111 -14.31 -14.47 7.73
CA GLY A 111 -14.97 -13.31 7.11
C GLY A 111 -14.28 -11.96 7.33
N VAL A 112 -12.98 -11.93 7.66
CA VAL A 112 -12.25 -10.67 7.94
C VAL A 112 -11.66 -9.99 6.69
N MET A 113 -11.63 -10.66 5.53
CA MET A 113 -10.94 -10.14 4.35
C MET A 113 -11.57 -8.85 3.79
N ASN A 114 -12.82 -8.59 4.08
CA ASN A 114 -13.57 -7.42 3.57
C ASN A 114 -13.47 -6.19 4.48
N ILE A 115 -12.73 -6.24 5.59
CA ILE A 115 -12.67 -5.14 6.57
C ILE A 115 -12.04 -3.90 5.96
N LEU A 116 -10.95 -4.08 5.21
CA LEU A 116 -10.14 -3.00 4.65
C LEU A 116 -10.36 -2.80 3.14
N SER A 117 -10.95 -3.78 2.47
CA SER A 117 -11.27 -3.71 1.06
C SER A 117 -12.71 -4.17 0.85
N ASN A 118 -13.40 -3.62 -0.13
CA ASN A 118 -14.75 -4.07 -0.49
C ASN A 118 -14.72 -5.27 -1.45
N GLU A 119 -13.72 -6.13 -1.28
CA GLU A 119 -13.51 -7.31 -2.13
C GLU A 119 -14.51 -8.43 -1.82
N GLY A 120 -14.68 -9.34 -2.76
CA GLY A 120 -15.43 -10.57 -2.54
C GLY A 120 -14.66 -11.55 -1.64
N ALA A 121 -15.38 -12.48 -1.02
CA ALA A 121 -14.78 -13.53 -0.22
C ALA A 121 -13.87 -14.42 -1.08
N TYR A 122 -12.70 -14.76 -0.57
CA TYR A 122 -11.74 -15.64 -1.26
C TYR A 122 -11.98 -17.12 -1.01
N VAL A 123 -12.93 -17.43 -0.13
CA VAL A 123 -13.23 -18.79 0.32
C VAL A 123 -14.74 -18.96 0.44
N THR A 124 -15.20 -20.21 0.33
CA THR A 124 -16.56 -20.58 0.74
C THR A 124 -16.50 -21.08 2.19
N ALA A 125 -17.27 -20.46 3.09
CA ALA A 125 -17.32 -20.85 4.50
C ALA A 125 -18.59 -21.64 4.81
N THR A 126 -18.44 -22.84 5.37
CA THR A 126 -19.54 -23.80 5.62
C THR A 126 -19.42 -24.39 7.02
N ALA A 127 -20.53 -24.51 7.75
CA ALA A 127 -20.59 -25.28 8.98
C ALA A 127 -20.50 -26.77 8.66
N THR A 128 -19.48 -27.48 9.19
CA THR A 128 -19.32 -28.93 8.95
C THR A 128 -20.17 -29.77 9.90
N GLU A 129 -20.58 -29.19 11.01
CA GLU A 129 -21.50 -29.79 12.00
C GLU A 129 -22.48 -28.74 12.51
N ALA A 130 -23.49 -29.16 13.30
CA ALA A 130 -24.40 -28.22 13.93
C ALA A 130 -23.60 -27.24 14.81
N SER A 131 -23.65 -25.96 14.48
CA SER A 131 -22.79 -24.92 15.06
C SER A 131 -23.61 -23.76 15.60
N ARG A 132 -23.08 -23.11 16.65
CA ARG A 132 -23.56 -21.84 17.13
C ARG A 132 -22.51 -20.78 16.84
N VAL A 133 -22.89 -19.72 16.21
CA VAL A 133 -21.99 -18.65 15.74
C VAL A 133 -22.50 -17.28 16.16
N LEU A 134 -21.61 -16.32 16.27
CA LEU A 134 -21.94 -14.90 16.38
C LEU A 134 -21.65 -14.26 15.03
N LYS A 135 -22.69 -13.74 14.36
CA LYS A 135 -22.60 -12.97 13.11
C LYS A 135 -22.52 -11.50 13.45
N VAL A 136 -21.47 -10.83 13.02
CA VAL A 136 -21.30 -9.38 13.18
C VAL A 136 -21.27 -8.74 11.80
N PRO A 137 -22.25 -7.87 11.48
CA PRO A 137 -22.24 -7.15 10.21
C PRO A 137 -20.97 -6.33 10.04
N LEU A 138 -20.44 -6.25 8.81
CA LEU A 138 -19.16 -5.58 8.52
C LEU A 138 -19.11 -4.13 9.04
N ALA A 139 -20.21 -3.38 8.91
CA ALA A 139 -20.31 -2.01 9.43
C ALA A 139 -20.16 -1.95 10.96
N GLN A 140 -20.76 -2.90 11.67
CA GLN A 140 -20.64 -3.01 13.12
C GLN A 140 -19.25 -3.44 13.56
N LEU A 141 -18.63 -4.37 12.82
CA LEU A 141 -17.25 -4.78 13.07
C LEU A 141 -16.27 -3.60 12.94
N ARG A 142 -16.43 -2.76 11.91
CA ARG A 142 -15.63 -1.53 11.74
C ARG A 142 -15.79 -0.58 12.93
N ALA A 143 -17.01 -0.42 13.45
CA ALA A 143 -17.25 0.39 14.64
C ALA A 143 -16.50 -0.16 15.87
N VAL A 144 -16.62 -1.46 16.13
CA VAL A 144 -15.91 -2.14 17.25
C VAL A 144 -14.39 -1.98 17.13
N ILE A 145 -13.84 -2.23 15.95
CA ILE A 145 -12.40 -2.06 15.68
C ILE A 145 -11.96 -0.61 15.93
N GLY A 146 -12.83 0.36 15.62
CA GLY A 146 -12.58 1.77 15.90
C GLY A 146 -12.62 2.14 17.37
N GLU A 147 -13.31 1.38 18.23
CA GLU A 147 -13.52 1.68 19.66
C GLU A 147 -12.63 0.87 20.60
N ASP A 148 -12.29 -0.38 20.23
CA ASP A 148 -11.52 -1.30 21.08
C ASP A 148 -10.14 -1.59 20.47
N ILE A 149 -9.09 -1.05 21.07
CA ILE A 149 -7.71 -1.18 20.61
C ILE A 149 -7.26 -2.65 20.56
N ALA A 150 -7.62 -3.46 21.57
CA ALA A 150 -7.17 -4.85 21.67
C ALA A 150 -7.82 -5.71 20.58
N LEU A 151 -9.13 -5.57 20.34
CA LEU A 151 -9.83 -6.22 19.24
C LEU A 151 -9.33 -5.72 17.87
N SER A 152 -9.07 -4.42 17.76
CA SER A 152 -8.50 -3.83 16.53
C SER A 152 -7.17 -4.49 16.17
N GLU A 153 -6.25 -4.62 17.12
CA GLU A 153 -4.94 -5.25 16.87
C GLU A 153 -5.07 -6.70 16.42
N ILE A 154 -5.90 -7.49 17.10
CA ILE A 154 -6.10 -8.90 16.77
C ILE A 154 -6.71 -9.07 15.38
N VAL A 155 -7.80 -8.35 15.10
CA VAL A 155 -8.55 -8.52 13.83
C VAL A 155 -7.77 -7.97 12.64
N VAL A 156 -7.15 -6.78 12.76
CA VAL A 156 -6.35 -6.20 11.67
C VAL A 156 -5.09 -7.02 11.41
N ARG A 157 -4.42 -7.50 12.46
CA ARG A 157 -3.26 -8.39 12.32
C ARG A 157 -3.65 -9.71 11.63
N ALA A 158 -4.75 -10.34 12.05
CA ALA A 158 -5.25 -11.56 11.41
C ALA A 158 -5.56 -11.34 9.92
N PHE A 159 -6.18 -10.21 9.58
CA PHE A 159 -6.42 -9.82 8.19
C PHE A 159 -5.12 -9.75 7.38
N LEU A 160 -4.13 -8.97 7.85
CA LEU A 160 -2.87 -8.77 7.14
C LEU A 160 -2.10 -10.08 6.91
N LEU A 161 -2.06 -10.95 7.94
CA LEU A 161 -1.37 -12.24 7.85
C LEU A 161 -2.10 -13.21 6.92
N ARG A 162 -3.44 -13.29 6.99
CA ARG A 162 -4.24 -14.13 6.08
C ARG A 162 -4.12 -13.67 4.63
N HIS A 163 -4.12 -12.36 4.39
CA HIS A 163 -3.90 -11.80 3.06
C HIS A 163 -2.54 -12.22 2.49
N SER A 164 -1.46 -12.10 3.28
CA SER A 164 -0.13 -12.56 2.88
C SER A 164 -0.07 -14.07 2.61
N LEU A 165 -0.84 -14.85 3.38
CA LEU A 165 -0.94 -16.30 3.20
C LEU A 165 -1.64 -16.66 1.89
N LEU A 166 -2.76 -16.01 1.55
CA LEU A 166 -3.49 -16.22 0.30
C LEU A 166 -2.62 -15.92 -0.93
N LEU A 167 -1.84 -14.83 -0.88
CA LEU A 167 -0.87 -14.50 -1.93
C LEU A 167 0.16 -15.62 -2.15
N ARG A 168 0.68 -16.21 -1.07
CA ARG A 168 1.65 -17.33 -1.16
C ARG A 168 1.04 -18.61 -1.71
N LEU A 169 -0.23 -18.88 -1.42
CA LEU A 169 -0.94 -20.07 -1.86
C LEU A 169 -1.43 -19.97 -3.32
N GLY A 170 -1.33 -18.81 -3.96
CA GLY A 170 -1.80 -18.59 -5.33
C GLY A 170 -3.30 -18.73 -5.52
N THR A 171 -4.07 -18.57 -4.43
CA THR A 171 -5.54 -18.58 -4.44
C THR A 171 -6.10 -17.21 -4.87
N GLY A 172 -7.30 -17.21 -5.42
CA GLY A 172 -8.04 -15.98 -5.74
C GLY A 172 -7.86 -15.49 -7.18
N PRO A 173 -8.07 -14.19 -7.41
CA PRO A 173 -7.99 -13.57 -8.73
C PRO A 173 -6.64 -13.80 -9.41
N LYS A 174 -6.65 -13.83 -10.74
CA LYS A 174 -5.44 -14.02 -11.54
C LYS A 174 -5.25 -12.88 -12.53
N LEU A 175 -4.01 -12.42 -12.66
CA LEU A 175 -3.57 -11.52 -13.73
C LEU A 175 -2.64 -12.29 -14.66
N ILE A 176 -3.02 -12.42 -15.91
CA ILE A 176 -2.17 -13.00 -16.95
C ILE A 176 -1.65 -11.87 -17.81
N GLY A 177 -0.34 -11.70 -17.89
CA GLY A 177 0.26 -10.60 -18.64
C GLY A 177 1.78 -10.73 -18.74
N SER A 178 2.41 -9.82 -19.46
CA SER A 178 3.87 -9.75 -19.54
C SER A 178 4.41 -8.77 -18.50
N ARG A 179 5.46 -9.17 -17.76
CA ARG A 179 6.19 -8.28 -16.83
C ARG A 179 6.77 -7.04 -17.52
N PHE A 180 6.91 -7.05 -18.84
CA PHE A 180 7.43 -5.96 -19.64
C PHE A 180 6.34 -5.02 -20.16
N ASN A 181 5.07 -5.38 -20.00
CA ASN A 181 3.92 -4.57 -20.41
C ASN A 181 3.58 -3.55 -19.31
N ASP A 182 3.48 -2.27 -19.67
CA ASP A 182 3.22 -1.17 -18.73
C ASP A 182 1.87 -1.31 -18.03
N ALA A 183 0.80 -1.63 -18.76
CA ALA A 183 -0.53 -1.83 -18.18
C ALA A 183 -0.56 -2.99 -17.18
N THR A 184 0.18 -4.10 -17.45
CA THR A 184 0.33 -5.20 -16.49
C THR A 184 0.98 -4.72 -15.19
N ARG A 185 2.05 -3.91 -15.28
CA ARG A 185 2.77 -3.40 -14.11
C ARG A 185 1.92 -2.41 -13.30
N GLU A 186 1.19 -1.52 -13.99
CA GLU A 186 0.30 -0.56 -13.33
C GLU A 186 -0.83 -1.26 -12.58
N ILE A 187 -1.44 -2.30 -13.17
CA ILE A 187 -2.45 -3.12 -12.51
C ILE A 187 -1.87 -3.84 -11.29
N LEU A 188 -0.69 -4.46 -11.41
CA LEU A 188 -0.02 -5.12 -10.29
C LEU A 188 0.28 -4.15 -9.15
N ASP A 189 0.82 -2.96 -9.46
CA ASP A 189 1.13 -1.93 -8.47
C ASP A 189 -0.16 -1.45 -7.76
N MET A 190 -1.21 -1.15 -8.53
CA MET A 190 -2.50 -0.75 -7.97
C MET A 190 -3.08 -1.81 -7.05
N LEU A 191 -3.12 -3.09 -7.49
CA LEU A 191 -3.67 -4.18 -6.70
C LEU A 191 -2.84 -4.46 -5.45
N ALA A 192 -1.51 -4.46 -5.56
CA ALA A 192 -0.61 -4.64 -4.42
C ALA A 192 -0.79 -3.53 -3.37
N ARG A 193 -0.87 -2.28 -3.79
CA ARG A 193 -1.10 -1.13 -2.90
C ARG A 193 -2.47 -1.16 -2.22
N ASN A 194 -3.49 -1.62 -2.94
CA ASN A 194 -4.85 -1.79 -2.38
C ASN A 194 -5.02 -3.11 -1.63
N ARG A 195 -3.94 -3.89 -1.49
CA ARG A 195 -3.94 -5.20 -0.81
C ARG A 195 -4.90 -6.20 -1.40
N CYS A 196 -5.15 -6.08 -2.69
CA CYS A 196 -5.90 -7.06 -3.42
C CYS A 196 -5.00 -8.26 -3.70
N ALA A 197 -5.37 -9.42 -3.18
CA ALA A 197 -4.65 -10.65 -3.45
C ALA A 197 -4.83 -11.02 -4.92
N ILE A 198 -3.74 -11.12 -5.68
CA ILE A 198 -3.77 -11.56 -7.06
C ILE A 198 -2.60 -12.48 -7.38
N THR A 199 -2.86 -13.56 -8.08
CA THR A 199 -1.81 -14.43 -8.62
C THR A 199 -1.39 -13.92 -9.99
N PHE A 200 -0.14 -13.48 -10.12
CA PHE A 200 0.42 -13.06 -11.39
C PHE A 200 0.96 -14.25 -12.17
N ILE A 201 0.50 -14.42 -13.40
CA ILE A 201 0.96 -15.43 -14.36
C ILE A 201 1.68 -14.70 -15.50
N ASP A 202 3.00 -14.73 -15.44
CA ASP A 202 3.83 -14.08 -16.45
C ASP A 202 3.94 -14.93 -17.71
N VAL A 203 3.47 -14.39 -18.81
CA VAL A 203 3.50 -15.08 -20.12
C VAL A 203 4.92 -15.32 -20.65
N GLU A 204 5.92 -14.57 -20.18
CA GLU A 204 7.31 -14.74 -20.60
C GLU A 204 7.98 -15.95 -19.93
N SER A 205 7.52 -16.36 -18.76
CA SER A 205 8.18 -17.41 -17.96
C SER A 205 7.39 -18.72 -17.89
N ALA A 206 6.09 -18.69 -18.14
CA ALA A 206 5.22 -19.84 -17.94
C ALA A 206 4.83 -20.50 -19.27
N ARG A 207 5.42 -21.67 -19.61
CA ARG A 207 4.92 -22.52 -20.72
C ARG A 207 3.42 -22.83 -20.63
N ARG A 208 2.85 -22.81 -19.41
CA ARG A 208 1.42 -22.94 -19.14
C ARG A 208 0.61 -21.72 -19.58
N ALA A 209 1.18 -20.52 -19.61
CA ALA A 209 0.45 -19.31 -19.98
C ALA A 209 0.00 -19.31 -21.44
N GLU A 210 0.85 -19.75 -22.37
CA GLU A 210 0.45 -19.90 -23.78
C GLU A 210 -0.65 -20.96 -23.97
N ALA A 211 -0.61 -22.05 -23.21
CA ALA A 211 -1.65 -23.08 -23.24
C ALA A 211 -2.97 -22.56 -22.68
N LEU A 212 -2.93 -21.79 -21.59
CA LEU A 212 -4.10 -21.12 -21.01
C LEU A 212 -4.71 -20.12 -22.01
N LEU A 213 -3.91 -19.25 -22.61
CA LEU A 213 -4.40 -18.30 -23.63
C LEU A 213 -5.10 -19.02 -24.79
N ARG A 214 -4.48 -20.09 -25.35
CA ARG A 214 -5.05 -20.87 -26.44
C ARG A 214 -6.34 -21.60 -26.06
N ASN A 215 -6.40 -22.18 -24.87
CA ASN A 215 -7.58 -22.90 -24.39
C ASN A 215 -8.81 -21.99 -24.21
N PHE A 216 -8.59 -20.73 -23.86
CA PHE A 216 -9.64 -19.73 -23.71
C PHE A 216 -9.87 -18.86 -24.97
N GLY A 217 -9.15 -19.12 -26.05
CA GLY A 217 -9.27 -18.38 -27.32
C GLY A 217 -8.71 -16.95 -27.23
N PHE A 218 -7.75 -16.71 -26.35
CA PHE A 218 -7.07 -15.42 -26.20
C PHE A 218 -5.76 -15.37 -26.97
N THR A 219 -5.38 -14.16 -27.33
CA THR A 219 -4.11 -13.85 -28.02
C THR A 219 -3.25 -12.93 -27.14
N VAL A 220 -1.99 -12.71 -27.54
CA VAL A 220 -1.10 -11.75 -26.88
C VAL A 220 -1.64 -10.31 -26.93
N ALA A 221 -2.51 -9.99 -27.91
CA ALA A 221 -3.13 -8.68 -28.01
C ALA A 221 -4.23 -8.44 -26.94
N ASP A 222 -4.73 -9.50 -26.31
CA ASP A 222 -5.77 -9.41 -25.27
C ASP A 222 -5.18 -9.19 -23.87
N ILE A 223 -3.86 -9.30 -23.67
CA ILE A 223 -3.22 -9.14 -22.37
C ILE A 223 -2.95 -7.65 -22.04
N PRO A 224 -3.05 -7.26 -20.74
CA PRO A 224 -3.29 -8.10 -19.56
C PRO A 224 -4.73 -8.63 -19.48
N LEU A 225 -4.88 -9.87 -18.96
CA LEU A 225 -6.19 -10.46 -18.65
C LEU A 225 -6.37 -10.51 -17.13
N VAL A 226 -7.50 -10.02 -16.63
CA VAL A 226 -7.87 -10.12 -15.21
C VAL A 226 -9.02 -11.10 -15.06
N LEU A 227 -8.79 -12.15 -14.29
CA LEU A 227 -9.75 -13.20 -14.01
C LEU A 227 -10.14 -13.14 -12.53
N VAL A 228 -11.43 -12.94 -12.28
CA VAL A 228 -12.03 -12.95 -10.93
C VAL A 228 -13.20 -13.92 -10.93
N ALA A 229 -13.27 -14.79 -9.93
CA ALA A 229 -14.33 -15.79 -9.84
C ALA A 229 -15.72 -15.15 -9.90
N GLY A 230 -16.60 -15.73 -10.71
CA GLY A 230 -17.98 -15.24 -10.89
C GLY A 230 -18.11 -13.89 -11.65
N ARG A 231 -17.03 -13.41 -12.28
CA ARG A 231 -17.04 -12.19 -13.10
C ARG A 231 -16.60 -12.48 -14.53
N PRO A 232 -17.02 -11.66 -15.52
CA PRO A 232 -16.49 -11.72 -16.87
C PRO A 232 -14.98 -11.46 -16.86
N ILE A 233 -14.24 -12.15 -17.73
CA ILE A 233 -12.80 -11.92 -17.92
C ILE A 233 -12.60 -10.53 -18.51
N LEU A 234 -11.80 -9.70 -17.85
CA LEU A 234 -11.41 -8.40 -18.37
C LEU A 234 -10.20 -8.56 -19.30
N ARG A 235 -10.26 -7.92 -20.48
CA ARG A 235 -9.21 -7.94 -21.52
C ARG A 235 -8.63 -6.56 -21.66
N ASN A 236 -7.33 -6.44 -21.52
CA ASN A 236 -6.61 -5.18 -21.56
C ASN A 236 -7.37 -4.05 -20.82
N PRO A 237 -7.77 -4.30 -19.53
CA PRO A 237 -8.65 -3.40 -18.81
C PRO A 237 -7.93 -2.11 -18.41
N SER A 238 -8.72 -1.04 -18.28
CA SER A 238 -8.29 0.17 -17.60
C SER A 238 -8.15 -0.07 -16.08
N LEU A 239 -7.41 0.80 -15.39
CA LEU A 239 -7.30 0.72 -13.93
C LEU A 239 -8.66 0.88 -13.25
N GLU A 240 -9.55 1.71 -13.82
CA GLU A 240 -10.92 1.90 -13.32
C GLU A 240 -11.76 0.61 -13.42
N GLU A 241 -11.67 -0.12 -14.54
CA GLU A 241 -12.37 -1.38 -14.71
C GLU A 241 -11.88 -2.43 -13.72
N VAL A 242 -10.57 -2.51 -13.51
CA VAL A 242 -9.97 -3.39 -12.51
C VAL A 242 -10.42 -2.97 -11.10
N ALA A 243 -10.34 -1.68 -10.76
CA ALA A 243 -10.80 -1.15 -9.49
C ALA A 243 -12.27 -1.49 -9.19
N ALA A 244 -13.15 -1.38 -10.22
CA ALA A 244 -14.56 -1.73 -10.10
C ALA A 244 -14.78 -3.22 -9.79
N VAL A 245 -14.03 -4.11 -10.46
CA VAL A 245 -14.16 -5.56 -10.24
C VAL A 245 -13.64 -5.96 -8.86
N PHE A 246 -12.56 -5.37 -8.38
CA PHE A 246 -12.01 -5.62 -7.05
C PHE A 246 -12.74 -4.86 -5.94
N GLY A 247 -13.71 -3.99 -6.28
CA GLY A 247 -14.44 -3.21 -5.28
C GLY A 247 -13.61 -2.11 -4.61
N ILE A 248 -12.54 -1.68 -5.27
CA ILE A 248 -11.65 -0.60 -4.81
C ILE A 248 -12.39 0.76 -4.88
N GLN A 249 -13.43 0.86 -5.72
CA GLN A 249 -14.24 2.08 -5.82
C GLN A 249 -15.19 2.21 -4.63
N ALA A 250 -15.26 3.41 -4.06
CA ALA A 250 -16.24 3.73 -3.03
C ALA A 250 -17.67 3.66 -3.57
N ASP A 251 -18.59 3.30 -2.67
CA ASP A 251 -20.03 3.31 -2.94
C ASP A 251 -20.48 4.73 -3.30
N SER A 252 -20.92 4.92 -4.54
CA SER A 252 -21.36 6.22 -5.07
C SER A 252 -22.67 6.74 -4.44
N THR A 253 -23.30 5.96 -3.57
CA THR A 253 -24.59 6.30 -2.93
C THR A 253 -24.49 7.33 -1.82
N ARG A 254 -23.26 7.72 -1.38
CA ARG A 254 -23.02 8.69 -0.30
C ARG A 254 -22.43 10.02 -0.77
N LEU A 255 -22.58 10.38 -2.04
CA LEU A 255 -22.09 11.67 -2.52
C LEU A 255 -23.01 12.78 -2.04
N GLU A 256 -22.50 13.65 -1.18
CA GLU A 256 -23.17 14.89 -0.80
C GLU A 256 -23.13 15.91 -1.94
N GLU A 257 -24.09 16.83 -2.00
CA GLU A 257 -24.07 17.87 -3.02
C GLU A 257 -22.87 18.80 -2.86
N VAL A 258 -22.50 19.15 -1.62
CA VAL A 258 -21.33 19.97 -1.29
C VAL A 258 -20.74 19.51 0.05
N TYR A 259 -19.47 19.14 0.04
CA TYR A 259 -18.72 18.83 1.27
C TYR A 259 -18.19 20.09 1.95
N ASP A 260 -17.93 20.02 3.27
CA ASP A 260 -17.15 21.06 3.94
C ASP A 260 -15.68 20.97 3.52
N LEU A 261 -15.16 19.74 3.41
CA LEU A 261 -13.75 19.47 3.12
C LEU A 261 -13.60 18.37 2.06
N LEU A 262 -12.94 18.68 0.95
CA LEU A 262 -12.45 17.72 -0.02
C LEU A 262 -10.92 17.61 0.08
N VAL A 263 -10.43 16.40 0.29
CA VAL A 263 -8.99 16.11 0.33
C VAL A 263 -8.59 15.37 -0.95
N VAL A 264 -7.58 15.84 -1.65
CA VAL A 264 -7.05 15.22 -2.86
C VAL A 264 -5.72 14.56 -2.55
N GLY A 265 -5.71 13.23 -2.49
CA GLY A 265 -4.60 12.37 -2.10
C GLY A 265 -4.76 11.77 -0.70
N ALA A 266 -4.69 10.42 -0.60
CA ALA A 266 -4.76 9.67 0.65
C ALA A 266 -3.38 9.19 1.14
N GLY A 267 -2.34 9.98 0.94
CA GLY A 267 -1.06 9.85 1.62
C GLY A 267 -1.16 10.23 3.10
N PRO A 268 -0.05 10.18 3.88
CA PRO A 268 -0.07 10.50 5.31
C PRO A 268 -0.67 11.89 5.64
N ALA A 269 -0.40 12.90 4.82
CA ALA A 269 -0.96 14.24 5.00
C ALA A 269 -2.47 14.27 4.78
N GLY A 270 -2.95 13.67 3.69
CA GLY A 270 -4.38 13.63 3.37
C GLY A 270 -5.18 12.77 4.35
N LEU A 271 -4.65 11.61 4.76
CA LEU A 271 -5.29 10.78 5.79
C LEU A 271 -5.38 11.52 7.12
N ALA A 272 -4.33 12.26 7.53
CA ALA A 272 -4.39 13.08 8.73
C ALA A 272 -5.45 14.18 8.60
N ALA A 273 -5.47 14.93 7.49
CA ALA A 273 -6.50 15.93 7.24
C ALA A 273 -7.92 15.34 7.30
N SER A 274 -8.09 14.11 6.82
CA SER A 274 -9.39 13.42 6.82
C SER A 274 -9.82 12.98 8.22
N VAL A 275 -8.88 12.44 9.01
CA VAL A 275 -9.13 12.06 10.41
C VAL A 275 -9.54 13.27 11.23
N TYR A 276 -8.77 14.35 11.15
CA TYR A 276 -9.07 15.57 11.92
C TYR A 276 -10.32 16.28 11.39
N GLY A 277 -10.50 16.39 10.06
CA GLY A 277 -11.72 16.97 9.48
C GLY A 277 -12.98 16.27 9.94
N GLY A 278 -13.03 14.94 9.82
CA GLY A 278 -14.17 14.14 10.29
C GLY A 278 -14.36 14.22 11.81
N SER A 279 -13.27 14.13 12.61
CA SER A 279 -13.35 14.18 14.07
C SER A 279 -13.80 15.54 14.61
N GLU A 280 -13.57 16.62 13.86
CA GLU A 280 -14.00 17.98 14.19
C GLU A 280 -15.35 18.36 13.54
N GLY A 281 -16.05 17.38 12.96
CA GLY A 281 -17.42 17.52 12.48
C GLY A 281 -17.59 18.07 11.06
N LEU A 282 -16.51 18.18 10.28
CA LEU A 282 -16.62 18.55 8.87
C LEU A 282 -17.10 17.35 8.03
N SER A 283 -18.08 17.57 7.16
CA SER A 283 -18.39 16.59 6.10
C SER A 283 -17.18 16.47 5.17
N THR A 284 -16.47 15.33 5.26
CA THR A 284 -15.16 15.15 4.64
C THR A 284 -15.16 14.02 3.63
N THR A 285 -14.62 14.27 2.44
CA THR A 285 -14.35 13.24 1.44
C THR A 285 -12.91 13.29 0.95
N VAL A 286 -12.36 12.14 0.59
CA VAL A 286 -10.99 11.98 0.10
C VAL A 286 -11.01 11.34 -1.26
N VAL A 287 -10.23 11.85 -2.19
CA VAL A 287 -9.99 11.24 -3.51
C VAL A 287 -8.56 10.73 -3.57
N GLU A 288 -8.39 9.48 -3.98
CA GLU A 288 -7.08 8.84 -4.14
C GLU A 288 -6.99 8.12 -5.49
N ALA A 289 -5.95 8.42 -6.24
CA ALA A 289 -5.77 7.86 -7.58
C ALA A 289 -5.49 6.36 -7.59
N VAL A 290 -4.68 5.87 -6.67
CA VAL A 290 -4.14 4.50 -6.71
C VAL A 290 -4.50 3.70 -5.46
N ALA A 291 -4.03 4.14 -4.29
CA ALA A 291 -4.25 3.43 -3.03
C ALA A 291 -3.91 4.31 -1.81
N VAL A 292 -4.59 4.04 -0.70
CA VAL A 292 -4.33 4.73 0.57
C VAL A 292 -2.89 4.50 1.05
N GLY A 293 -2.31 5.55 1.65
CA GLY A 293 -0.96 5.53 2.21
C GLY A 293 0.09 6.23 1.34
N GLY A 294 -0.22 6.52 0.06
CA GLY A 294 0.71 7.19 -0.85
C GLY A 294 2.08 6.49 -0.87
N GLN A 295 3.17 7.26 -0.98
CA GLN A 295 4.53 6.70 -0.98
C GLN A 295 4.93 6.06 0.35
N ALA A 296 4.46 6.59 1.49
CA ALA A 296 4.74 5.99 2.78
C ALA A 296 4.17 4.56 2.90
N GLY A 297 3.02 4.29 2.25
CA GLY A 297 2.40 2.97 2.19
C GLY A 297 3.28 1.88 1.57
N THR A 298 4.24 2.23 0.71
CA THR A 298 5.16 1.29 0.06
C THR A 298 6.39 0.95 0.92
N SER A 299 6.62 1.67 2.03
CA SER A 299 7.77 1.44 2.90
C SER A 299 7.63 0.12 3.64
N SER A 300 8.63 -0.75 3.54
CA SER A 300 8.65 -2.05 4.22
C SER A 300 8.63 -1.89 5.76
N ARG A 301 9.30 -0.85 6.29
CA ARG A 301 9.35 -0.54 7.72
C ARG A 301 9.59 0.94 7.98
N ILE A 302 8.78 1.52 8.88
CA ILE A 302 8.91 2.88 9.38
C ILE A 302 9.24 2.77 10.88
N GLU A 303 10.47 3.12 11.27
CA GLU A 303 10.97 2.96 12.65
C GLU A 303 11.04 4.28 13.43
N ASN A 304 10.93 5.40 12.74
CA ASN A 304 11.05 6.75 13.30
C ASN A 304 9.70 7.49 13.39
N TYR A 305 8.57 6.77 13.32
CA TYR A 305 7.26 7.35 13.56
C TYR A 305 6.89 7.20 15.04
N LEU A 306 6.53 8.32 15.66
CA LEU A 306 6.25 8.38 17.10
C LEU A 306 5.11 7.44 17.50
N GLY A 307 5.29 6.70 18.62
CA GLY A 307 4.30 5.78 19.16
C GLY A 307 4.50 4.32 18.77
N PHE A 308 5.45 4.01 17.86
CA PHE A 308 5.73 2.65 17.40
C PHE A 308 7.18 2.26 17.66
N PRO A 309 7.55 1.88 18.90
CA PRO A 309 8.95 1.62 19.27
C PRO A 309 9.57 0.45 18.53
N ALA A 310 8.78 -0.52 18.08
CA ALA A 310 9.24 -1.63 17.25
C ALA A 310 9.21 -1.31 15.74
N GLY A 311 8.76 -0.10 15.35
CA GLY A 311 8.44 0.22 13.97
C GLY A 311 7.19 -0.50 13.46
N LEU A 312 6.72 -0.10 12.28
CA LEU A 312 5.63 -0.78 11.56
C LEU A 312 5.82 -0.60 10.06
N SER A 313 5.14 -1.42 9.25
CA SER A 313 5.15 -1.20 7.80
C SER A 313 4.34 0.05 7.42
N GLY A 314 4.74 0.72 6.34
CA GLY A 314 3.97 1.83 5.80
C GLY A 314 2.55 1.44 5.43
N ALA A 315 2.39 0.23 4.92
CA ALA A 315 1.10 -0.37 4.60
C ALA A 315 0.20 -0.52 5.84
N GLU A 316 0.75 -0.95 6.98
CA GLU A 316 0.00 -1.05 8.24
C GLU A 316 -0.38 0.32 8.79
N LEU A 317 0.54 1.29 8.76
CA LEU A 317 0.25 2.67 9.17
C LEU A 317 -0.90 3.26 8.35
N ALA A 318 -0.84 3.11 7.02
CA ALA A 318 -1.87 3.59 6.11
C ALA A 318 -3.24 2.97 6.37
N ALA A 319 -3.29 1.64 6.62
CA ALA A 319 -4.53 0.95 6.93
C ALA A 319 -5.19 1.44 8.22
N ARG A 320 -4.39 1.58 9.28
CA ARG A 320 -4.87 2.11 10.56
C ARG A 320 -5.40 3.53 10.41
N ALA A 321 -4.71 4.37 9.64
CA ALA A 321 -5.14 5.75 9.37
C ALA A 321 -6.43 5.82 8.54
N ALA A 322 -6.59 4.95 7.52
CA ALA A 322 -7.81 4.88 6.72
C ALA A 322 -9.02 4.45 7.57
N LEU A 323 -8.88 3.38 8.37
CA LEU A 323 -9.92 2.95 9.32
C LEU A 323 -10.28 4.06 10.31
N GLN A 324 -9.29 4.83 10.76
CA GLN A 324 -9.52 5.95 11.66
C GLN A 324 -10.30 7.09 10.96
N ALA A 325 -10.01 7.40 9.69
CA ALA A 325 -10.76 8.37 8.91
C ALA A 325 -12.21 7.92 8.70
N GLU A 326 -12.42 6.65 8.33
CA GLU A 326 -13.76 6.05 8.17
C GLU A 326 -14.56 6.04 9.48
N LYS A 327 -13.92 5.81 10.63
CA LYS A 327 -14.54 5.92 11.96
C LYS A 327 -15.19 7.29 12.17
N PHE A 328 -14.57 8.34 11.67
CA PHE A 328 -15.08 9.70 11.73
C PHE A 328 -15.90 10.08 10.47
N SER A 329 -16.43 9.08 9.78
CA SER A 329 -17.32 9.24 8.61
C SER A 329 -16.71 9.92 7.40
N ALA A 330 -15.38 10.02 7.31
CA ALA A 330 -14.73 10.47 6.09
C ALA A 330 -14.87 9.41 4.98
N ALA A 331 -15.40 9.79 3.83
CA ALA A 331 -15.53 8.91 2.68
C ALA A 331 -14.21 8.89 1.89
N ILE A 332 -13.62 7.71 1.65
CA ILE A 332 -12.39 7.58 0.86
C ILE A 332 -12.72 6.96 -0.50
N LEU A 333 -12.57 7.75 -1.57
CA LEU A 333 -12.80 7.36 -2.96
C LEU A 333 -11.45 6.96 -3.58
N VAL A 334 -11.21 5.67 -3.74
CA VAL A 334 -9.99 5.14 -4.38
C VAL A 334 -10.25 4.81 -5.85
N GLY A 335 -9.22 4.88 -6.70
CA GLY A 335 -9.29 4.57 -8.12
C GLY A 335 -9.79 5.73 -8.98
N SER A 336 -9.82 6.95 -8.45
CA SER A 336 -10.20 8.15 -9.20
C SER A 336 -9.16 9.24 -9.01
N ASN A 337 -8.68 9.82 -10.11
CA ASN A 337 -7.70 10.89 -10.08
C ASN A 337 -8.36 12.26 -10.30
N ALA A 338 -7.87 13.29 -9.63
CA ALA A 338 -8.27 14.65 -9.89
C ALA A 338 -7.72 15.13 -11.25
N LYS A 339 -8.57 15.75 -12.06
CA LYS A 339 -8.26 16.18 -13.42
C LYS A 339 -8.21 17.71 -13.53
N THR A 340 -9.19 18.40 -12.94
CA THR A 340 -9.26 19.86 -12.92
C THR A 340 -9.80 20.37 -11.59
N LEU A 341 -9.44 21.59 -11.23
CA LEU A 341 -9.94 22.32 -10.07
C LEU A 341 -10.45 23.68 -10.50
N ASN A 342 -11.71 23.99 -10.17
CA ASN A 342 -12.35 25.26 -10.45
C ASN A 342 -12.98 25.83 -9.19
N SER A 343 -13.01 27.17 -9.08
CA SER A 343 -13.58 27.88 -7.93
C SER A 343 -14.57 28.94 -8.39
N VAL A 344 -15.81 28.86 -7.88
CA VAL A 344 -16.84 29.85 -8.19
C VAL A 344 -17.66 30.15 -6.94
N GLY A 345 -17.69 31.41 -6.51
CA GLY A 345 -18.54 31.86 -5.40
C GLY A 345 -18.24 31.15 -4.07
N GLY A 346 -16.98 30.87 -3.77
CA GLY A 346 -16.57 30.20 -2.52
C GLY A 346 -16.83 28.69 -2.50
N ILE A 347 -17.27 28.09 -3.61
CA ILE A 347 -17.38 26.64 -3.79
C ILE A 347 -16.32 26.19 -4.79
N HIS A 348 -15.60 25.16 -4.41
CA HIS A 348 -14.57 24.53 -5.23
C HIS A 348 -15.11 23.25 -5.87
N SER A 349 -14.81 23.03 -7.14
CA SER A 349 -15.23 21.86 -7.90
C SER A 349 -14.03 21.12 -8.44
N VAL A 350 -13.87 19.86 -8.11
CA VAL A 350 -12.82 18.97 -8.62
C VAL A 350 -13.46 17.96 -9.55
N GLU A 351 -13.11 18.03 -10.84
CA GLU A 351 -13.48 17.02 -11.84
C GLU A 351 -12.51 15.85 -11.73
N LEU A 352 -13.04 14.62 -11.73
CA LEU A 352 -12.29 13.39 -11.67
C LEU A 352 -12.11 12.76 -13.06
N THR A 353 -11.14 11.87 -13.20
CA THR A 353 -10.88 11.17 -14.48
C THR A 353 -12.03 10.26 -14.91
N ASP A 354 -12.85 9.79 -13.97
CA ASP A 354 -14.07 8.99 -14.22
C ASP A 354 -15.30 9.83 -14.61
N GLY A 355 -15.14 11.14 -14.76
CA GLY A 355 -16.20 12.09 -15.16
C GLY A 355 -17.06 12.61 -14.00
N ARG A 356 -16.88 12.13 -12.77
CA ARG A 356 -17.56 12.69 -11.59
C ARG A 356 -16.99 14.07 -11.25
N THR A 357 -17.84 14.92 -10.66
CA THR A 357 -17.42 16.21 -10.11
C THR A 357 -17.79 16.27 -8.63
N LEU A 358 -16.81 16.49 -7.78
CA LEU A 358 -16.99 16.69 -6.35
C LEU A 358 -16.93 18.19 -6.03
N ARG A 359 -17.80 18.65 -5.12
CA ARG A 359 -17.89 20.05 -4.73
C ARG A 359 -17.64 20.20 -3.24
N ALA A 360 -16.86 21.20 -2.86
CA ALA A 360 -16.56 21.47 -1.46
C ALA A 360 -16.38 22.96 -1.18
N ARG A 361 -16.55 23.33 0.10
CA ARG A 361 -16.29 24.69 0.60
C ARG A 361 -14.79 24.94 0.85
N ALA A 362 -14.03 23.88 1.09
CA ALA A 362 -12.58 23.92 1.17
C ALA A 362 -11.97 22.68 0.49
N VAL A 363 -10.78 22.86 -0.10
CA VAL A 363 -10.01 21.78 -0.72
C VAL A 363 -8.62 21.72 -0.11
N VAL A 364 -8.17 20.52 0.25
CA VAL A 364 -6.79 20.23 0.67
C VAL A 364 -6.10 19.39 -0.39
N VAL A 365 -5.10 19.97 -1.04
CA VAL A 365 -4.24 19.26 -1.99
C VAL A 365 -3.14 18.55 -1.22
N ALA A 366 -3.18 17.21 -1.20
CA ALA A 366 -2.25 16.33 -0.51
C ALA A 366 -1.68 15.26 -1.47
N THR A 367 -1.56 15.58 -2.77
CA THR A 367 -1.19 14.68 -3.86
C THR A 367 0.26 14.19 -3.79
N GLY A 368 1.07 14.77 -2.91
CA GLY A 368 2.45 14.38 -2.69
C GLY A 368 3.39 14.64 -3.85
N ALA A 369 4.56 13.98 -3.82
CA ALA A 369 5.57 14.10 -4.86
C ALA A 369 6.17 12.71 -5.15
N ARG A 370 6.64 12.51 -6.37
CA ARG A 370 7.35 11.30 -6.80
C ARG A 370 8.85 11.55 -6.76
N TYR A 371 9.62 10.67 -6.16
CA TYR A 371 11.07 10.71 -6.33
C TYR A 371 11.44 10.37 -7.77
N ARG A 372 12.35 11.17 -8.34
CA ARG A 372 12.95 10.83 -9.63
C ARG A 372 13.73 9.52 -9.49
N ARG A 373 13.45 8.60 -10.40
CA ARG A 373 14.11 7.29 -10.41
C ARG A 373 15.33 7.33 -11.31
N LEU A 374 16.39 6.65 -10.89
CA LEU A 374 17.54 6.42 -11.75
C LEU A 374 17.12 5.49 -12.91
N PRO A 375 17.53 5.78 -14.16
CA PRO A 375 17.20 4.95 -15.32
C PRO A 375 18.13 3.72 -15.38
N VAL A 376 18.01 2.84 -14.39
CA VAL A 376 18.81 1.62 -14.26
C VAL A 376 17.92 0.42 -14.04
N GLU A 377 18.28 -0.72 -14.61
CA GLU A 377 17.56 -1.97 -14.42
C GLU A 377 17.59 -2.42 -12.95
N ARG A 378 16.57 -3.16 -12.53
CA ARG A 378 16.41 -3.73 -11.20
C ARG A 378 16.27 -2.74 -10.05
N LEU A 379 16.11 -1.43 -10.35
CA LEU A 379 15.95 -0.41 -9.32
C LEU A 379 14.78 -0.73 -8.38
N ALA A 380 13.62 -1.07 -8.93
CA ALA A 380 12.41 -1.38 -8.16
C ALA A 380 12.55 -2.62 -7.26
N GLU A 381 13.37 -3.61 -7.68
CA GLU A 381 13.63 -4.82 -6.88
C GLU A 381 14.47 -4.53 -5.63
N LEU A 382 15.35 -3.52 -5.70
CA LEU A 382 16.29 -3.16 -4.66
C LEU A 382 15.85 -1.93 -3.84
N GLU A 383 14.74 -1.30 -4.19
CA GLU A 383 14.12 -0.23 -3.39
C GLU A 383 13.77 -0.76 -1.98
N GLY A 384 14.26 -0.09 -0.94
CA GLY A 384 14.13 -0.53 0.46
C GLY A 384 15.11 -1.60 0.93
N SER A 385 15.76 -2.33 -0.02
CA SER A 385 16.73 -3.40 0.27
C SER A 385 18.18 -3.02 -0.06
N GLY A 386 18.41 -1.76 -0.43
CA GLY A 386 19.73 -1.24 -0.78
C GLY A 386 19.66 0.05 -1.58
N VAL A 387 18.50 0.43 -2.11
CA VAL A 387 18.26 1.72 -2.74
C VAL A 387 17.29 2.53 -1.89
N PHE A 388 17.70 3.75 -1.53
CA PHE A 388 16.99 4.64 -0.61
C PHE A 388 16.89 6.07 -1.17
N TYR A 389 15.82 6.78 -0.81
CA TYR A 389 15.57 8.18 -1.17
C TYR A 389 15.68 9.13 0.02
N ALA A 390 16.04 8.63 1.19
CA ALA A 390 16.35 9.38 2.40
C ALA A 390 17.55 8.77 3.09
N ALA A 391 18.38 9.58 3.75
CA ALA A 391 19.49 9.12 4.55
C ALA A 391 19.19 9.40 6.02
N THR A 392 18.81 8.36 6.74
CA THR A 392 18.56 8.41 8.19
C THR A 392 19.44 7.41 8.92
N GLU A 393 19.43 7.44 10.25
CA GLU A 393 20.20 6.50 11.07
C GLU A 393 19.75 5.05 10.82
N VAL A 394 18.48 4.85 10.49
CA VAL A 394 17.89 3.51 10.22
C VAL A 394 18.52 2.86 8.99
N GLU A 395 18.62 3.59 7.87
CA GLU A 395 19.25 3.08 6.66
C GLU A 395 20.77 2.95 6.83
N ALA A 396 21.39 3.89 7.54
CA ALA A 396 22.83 3.86 7.80
C ALA A 396 23.24 2.65 8.65
N GLN A 397 22.42 2.23 9.61
CA GLN A 397 22.69 1.06 10.46
C GLN A 397 22.60 -0.28 9.73
N LYS A 398 21.83 -0.35 8.63
CA LYS A 398 21.73 -1.56 7.79
C LYS A 398 23.00 -1.83 6.98
N CYS A 399 23.91 -0.85 6.92
CA CYS A 399 25.12 -0.91 6.12
C CYS A 399 26.37 -1.15 6.97
N THR A 400 27.24 -2.06 6.51
CA THR A 400 28.54 -2.35 7.12
C THR A 400 29.71 -2.03 6.19
N GLY A 401 29.46 -1.49 5.00
CA GLY A 401 30.46 -1.17 3.97
C GLY A 401 30.33 0.26 3.46
N ALA A 402 30.92 0.54 2.30
CA ALA A 402 30.77 1.82 1.63
C ALA A 402 29.37 2.02 1.06
N VAL A 403 28.98 3.27 0.86
CA VAL A 403 27.71 3.65 0.25
C VAL A 403 27.91 4.62 -0.91
N VAL A 404 26.92 4.66 -1.80
CA VAL A 404 26.85 5.66 -2.87
C VAL A 404 25.76 6.67 -2.56
N VAL A 405 26.07 7.96 -2.72
CA VAL A 405 25.11 9.07 -2.74
C VAL A 405 25.09 9.67 -4.14
N VAL A 406 23.92 9.75 -4.76
CA VAL A 406 23.75 10.30 -6.11
C VAL A 406 22.94 11.60 -6.03
N GLY A 407 23.51 12.70 -6.52
CA GLY A 407 22.86 14.01 -6.59
C GLY A 407 23.80 15.16 -6.32
N GLY A 408 23.54 16.32 -6.95
CA GLY A 408 24.37 17.52 -6.84
C GLY A 408 23.85 18.58 -5.86
N GLY A 409 22.64 18.44 -5.34
CA GLY A 409 22.00 19.46 -4.49
C GLY A 409 22.31 19.32 -3.00
N ASN A 410 21.80 20.29 -2.22
CA ASN A 410 22.03 20.37 -0.77
C ASN A 410 21.60 19.08 -0.04
N SER A 411 20.51 18.42 -0.43
CA SER A 411 20.05 17.18 0.18
C SER A 411 21.08 16.04 0.05
N ALA A 412 21.71 15.91 -1.13
CA ALA A 412 22.78 14.94 -1.35
C ALA A 412 24.02 15.26 -0.51
N GLY A 413 24.38 16.56 -0.42
CA GLY A 413 25.50 17.02 0.40
C GLY A 413 25.27 16.73 1.88
N GLN A 414 24.10 17.04 2.40
CA GLN A 414 23.74 16.74 3.80
C GLN A 414 23.76 15.23 4.08
N ALA A 415 23.24 14.43 3.15
CA ALA A 415 23.26 12.97 3.26
C ALA A 415 24.68 12.43 3.29
N SER A 416 25.57 12.90 2.42
CA SER A 416 26.96 12.49 2.38
C SER A 416 27.70 12.83 3.67
N VAL A 417 27.53 14.04 4.18
CA VAL A 417 28.13 14.46 5.46
C VAL A 417 27.56 13.65 6.63
N PHE A 418 26.26 13.36 6.61
CA PHE A 418 25.61 12.54 7.65
C PHE A 418 26.15 11.10 7.64
N LEU A 419 26.13 10.44 6.49
CA LEU A 419 26.55 9.05 6.31
C LEU A 419 28.06 8.85 6.60
N SER A 420 28.89 9.86 6.24
CA SER A 420 30.34 9.81 6.44
C SER A 420 30.79 9.79 7.90
N LYS A 421 29.89 10.04 8.86
CA LYS A 421 30.20 9.86 10.28
C LYS A 421 30.52 8.41 10.63
N ARG A 422 30.02 7.45 9.83
CA ARG A 422 30.15 6.00 10.11
C ARG A 422 30.65 5.19 8.92
N LEU A 423 30.35 5.61 7.70
CA LEU A 423 30.54 4.86 6.45
C LEU A 423 31.44 5.62 5.50
N ASP A 424 32.09 4.92 4.59
CA ASP A 424 32.78 5.55 3.47
C ASP A 424 31.75 5.86 2.38
N VAL A 425 31.80 7.08 1.84
CA VAL A 425 30.79 7.61 0.93
C VAL A 425 31.37 7.91 -0.43
N HIS A 426 30.85 7.31 -1.48
CA HIS A 426 31.08 7.70 -2.85
C HIS A 426 29.98 8.68 -3.28
N HIS A 427 30.30 9.97 -3.38
CA HIS A 427 29.35 11.01 -3.81
C HIS A 427 29.45 11.21 -5.31
N LEU A 428 28.39 10.86 -6.05
CA LEU A 428 28.35 10.91 -7.51
C LEU A 428 27.52 12.08 -8.01
N ILE A 429 28.10 12.88 -8.91
CA ILE A 429 27.42 13.98 -9.61
C ILE A 429 27.65 13.90 -11.12
N ARG A 430 26.62 14.28 -11.89
CA ARG A 430 26.71 14.35 -13.37
C ARG A 430 27.48 15.58 -13.84
N GLY A 431 27.45 16.65 -13.04
CA GLY A 431 28.14 17.92 -13.34
C GLY A 431 29.65 17.87 -13.09
N ASP A 432 30.31 18.92 -13.51
CA ASP A 432 31.77 19.10 -13.34
C ASP A 432 32.14 19.48 -11.89
N SER A 433 31.21 20.14 -11.17
CA SER A 433 31.41 20.59 -9.79
C SER A 433 30.09 20.63 -9.02
N LEU A 434 30.18 20.80 -7.69
CA LEU A 434 29.04 20.99 -6.79
C LEU A 434 28.57 22.46 -6.73
N ASP A 435 29.37 23.41 -7.24
CA ASP A 435 29.17 24.86 -7.03
C ASP A 435 27.86 25.39 -7.62
N ALA A 436 27.31 24.73 -8.65
CA ALA A 436 26.08 25.18 -9.33
C ALA A 436 24.82 24.97 -8.49
N THR A 437 24.78 23.96 -7.61
CA THR A 437 23.54 23.48 -6.98
C THR A 437 23.64 23.20 -5.49
N MET A 438 24.85 23.36 -4.90
CA MET A 438 25.10 23.08 -3.48
C MET A 438 25.67 24.31 -2.77
N SER A 439 25.25 24.50 -1.52
CA SER A 439 25.77 25.60 -0.69
C SER A 439 27.28 25.43 -0.41
N ARG A 440 28.02 26.53 -0.40
CA ARG A 440 29.46 26.55 -0.16
C ARG A 440 29.87 25.82 1.12
N TYR A 441 29.09 26.02 2.17
CA TYR A 441 29.30 25.34 3.45
C TYR A 441 29.33 23.79 3.34
N LEU A 442 28.41 23.18 2.58
CA LEU A 442 28.39 21.75 2.35
C LEU A 442 29.54 21.28 1.46
N ILE A 443 29.87 22.06 0.43
CA ILE A 443 30.99 21.79 -0.46
C ILE A 443 32.29 21.69 0.35
N ASP A 444 32.54 22.68 1.22
CA ASP A 444 33.71 22.71 2.08
C ASP A 444 33.78 21.52 3.05
N GLN A 445 32.63 21.08 3.57
CA GLN A 445 32.57 19.89 4.42
C GLN A 445 32.88 18.60 3.65
N ILE A 446 32.31 18.43 2.45
CA ILE A 446 32.55 17.27 1.59
C ILE A 446 34.04 17.20 1.21
N GLN A 447 34.61 18.31 0.75
CA GLN A 447 36.01 18.35 0.30
C GLN A 447 37.05 18.08 1.42
N ARG A 448 36.74 18.44 2.67
CA ARG A 448 37.60 18.22 3.83
C ARG A 448 37.42 16.86 4.49
N ASN A 449 36.39 16.12 4.11
CA ASN A 449 36.07 14.86 4.77
C ASN A 449 36.78 13.66 4.07
N PRO A 450 37.73 13.02 4.72
CA PRO A 450 38.50 11.92 4.11
C PRO A 450 37.66 10.65 3.81
N ARG A 451 36.45 10.55 4.38
CA ARG A 451 35.54 9.45 4.11
C ARG A 451 34.57 9.72 2.95
N ILE A 452 34.65 10.89 2.32
CA ILE A 452 33.81 11.21 1.16
C ILE A 452 34.69 11.30 -0.09
N THR A 453 34.47 10.42 -1.03
CA THR A 453 35.11 10.46 -2.35
C THR A 453 34.12 11.05 -3.34
N LEU A 454 34.43 12.24 -3.86
CA LEU A 454 33.61 12.91 -4.87
C LEU A 454 33.95 12.41 -6.28
N HIS A 455 32.95 11.93 -6.99
CA HIS A 455 33.03 11.50 -8.38
C HIS A 455 32.23 12.50 -9.25
N THR A 456 32.93 13.39 -9.95
CA THR A 456 32.31 14.31 -10.91
C THR A 456 32.09 13.64 -12.26
N ARG A 457 31.20 14.17 -13.08
CA ARG A 457 30.86 13.67 -14.43
C ARG A 457 30.59 12.16 -14.46
N THR A 458 30.00 11.63 -13.38
CA THR A 458 29.82 10.19 -13.16
C THR A 458 28.36 9.84 -12.96
N GLN A 459 27.93 8.73 -13.56
CA GLN A 459 26.56 8.22 -13.48
C GLN A 459 26.54 6.76 -13.06
N VAL A 460 25.47 6.34 -12.37
CA VAL A 460 25.16 4.94 -12.13
C VAL A 460 24.59 4.33 -13.40
N LYS A 461 25.07 3.16 -13.81
CA LYS A 461 24.63 2.42 -15.00
C LYS A 461 23.98 1.08 -14.70
N ALA A 462 24.38 0.42 -13.61
CA ALA A 462 23.76 -0.84 -13.21
C ALA A 462 23.85 -1.04 -11.70
N LEU A 463 22.95 -1.85 -11.17
CA LEU A 463 22.90 -2.32 -9.80
C LEU A 463 23.24 -3.80 -9.77
N ILE A 464 24.07 -4.23 -8.84
CA ILE A 464 24.52 -5.61 -8.66
C ILE A 464 24.12 -6.07 -7.26
N GLY A 465 23.53 -7.27 -7.18
CA GLY A 465 23.07 -7.91 -5.96
C GLY A 465 21.89 -8.83 -6.24
N ALA A 466 21.65 -9.83 -5.43
CA ALA A 466 20.50 -10.73 -5.61
C ALA A 466 19.22 -10.17 -4.97
N THR A 467 19.19 -10.10 -3.65
CA THR A 467 18.08 -9.58 -2.83
C THR A 467 18.43 -8.28 -2.11
N VAL A 468 19.71 -7.98 -2.00
CA VAL A 468 20.26 -6.74 -1.43
C VAL A 468 21.29 -6.17 -2.40
N LEU A 469 21.56 -4.87 -2.30
CA LEU A 469 22.60 -4.23 -3.11
C LEU A 469 23.99 -4.66 -2.61
N GLU A 470 24.84 -5.11 -3.53
CA GLU A 470 26.22 -5.54 -3.26
C GLU A 470 27.24 -4.63 -3.94
N ALA A 471 26.88 -4.05 -5.10
CA ALA A 471 27.73 -3.11 -5.81
C ALA A 471 26.91 -2.26 -6.79
N VAL A 472 27.51 -1.15 -7.25
CA VAL A 472 27.02 -0.35 -8.38
C VAL A 472 28.05 -0.27 -9.48
N VAL A 473 27.60 -0.30 -10.73
CA VAL A 473 28.46 0.03 -11.88
C VAL A 473 28.31 1.52 -12.16
N ILE A 474 29.42 2.24 -12.13
CA ILE A 474 29.48 3.65 -12.50
C ILE A 474 30.16 3.84 -13.85
N GLU A 475 29.81 4.91 -14.54
CA GLU A 475 30.39 5.30 -15.83
C GLU A 475 30.76 6.79 -15.80
N THR A 476 32.00 7.11 -16.15
CA THR A 476 32.49 8.49 -16.29
C THR A 476 32.11 9.10 -17.64
N ALA A 477 32.33 10.41 -17.83
CA ALA A 477 32.10 11.07 -19.11
C ALA A 477 32.97 10.48 -20.25
N GLU A 478 34.13 9.96 -19.93
CA GLU A 478 35.05 9.28 -20.84
C GLU A 478 34.58 7.85 -21.20
N ARG A 479 33.40 7.43 -20.71
CA ARG A 479 32.81 6.09 -20.87
C ARG A 479 33.60 4.96 -20.19
N GLU A 480 34.46 5.29 -19.26
CA GLU A 480 35.12 4.30 -18.42
C GLU A 480 34.12 3.76 -17.40
N ARG A 481 34.01 2.44 -17.31
CA ARG A 481 33.15 1.76 -16.36
C ARG A 481 33.98 1.14 -15.26
N SER A 482 33.52 1.32 -14.03
CA SER A 482 34.09 0.66 -12.87
C SER A 482 32.99 0.19 -11.92
N GLN A 483 33.29 -0.81 -11.13
CA GLN A 483 32.38 -1.36 -10.13
C GLN A 483 32.81 -0.87 -8.74
N LEU A 484 31.85 -0.29 -8.00
CA LEU A 484 32.03 0.10 -6.62
C LEU A 484 31.29 -0.90 -5.72
N PRO A 485 32.00 -1.69 -4.87
CA PRO A 485 31.36 -2.52 -3.85
C PRO A 485 30.71 -1.62 -2.79
N VAL A 486 29.38 -1.68 -2.67
CA VAL A 486 28.61 -0.83 -1.76
C VAL A 486 27.39 -1.57 -1.23
N CYS A 487 27.01 -1.31 0.01
CA CYS A 487 25.83 -1.91 0.64
C CYS A 487 24.55 -1.09 0.44
N ALA A 488 24.68 0.18 0.02
CA ALA A 488 23.51 1.02 -0.27
C ALA A 488 23.80 2.12 -1.28
N LEU A 489 22.73 2.51 -2.00
CA LEU A 489 22.66 3.66 -2.88
C LEU A 489 21.58 4.61 -2.35
N PHE A 490 21.96 5.85 -2.11
CA PHE A 490 21.06 6.93 -1.70
C PHE A 490 20.85 7.90 -2.88
N SER A 491 19.62 7.96 -3.41
CA SER A 491 19.28 8.77 -4.58
C SER A 491 18.65 10.10 -4.17
N PHE A 492 19.35 11.20 -4.45
CA PHE A 492 18.89 12.57 -4.22
C PHE A 492 18.89 13.37 -5.52
N ILE A 493 18.31 12.80 -6.58
CA ILE A 493 18.22 13.43 -7.91
C ILE A 493 16.97 14.28 -8.10
N GLY A 494 16.27 14.58 -7.01
CA GLY A 494 15.08 15.41 -6.96
C GLY A 494 13.79 14.61 -6.83
N ALA A 495 12.70 15.35 -6.67
CA ALA A 495 11.34 14.84 -6.65
C ALA A 495 10.48 15.71 -7.58
N GLU A 496 9.42 15.13 -8.11
CA GLU A 496 8.44 15.80 -8.96
C GLU A 496 7.10 15.83 -8.23
N PRO A 497 6.54 17.00 -7.94
CA PRO A 497 5.23 17.09 -7.31
C PRO A 497 4.11 16.65 -8.26
N ASN A 498 3.03 16.10 -7.72
CA ASN A 498 1.88 15.70 -8.52
C ASN A 498 0.92 16.90 -8.69
N THR A 499 1.32 17.88 -9.49
CA THR A 499 0.67 19.21 -9.66
C THR A 499 0.30 19.54 -11.10
N ASP A 500 0.52 18.64 -12.07
CA ASP A 500 0.27 18.91 -13.48
C ASP A 500 -1.16 19.42 -13.75
N TRP A 501 -2.14 18.93 -13.00
CA TRP A 501 -3.55 19.29 -13.07
C TRP A 501 -3.90 20.65 -12.44
N LEU A 502 -2.92 21.31 -11.79
CA LEU A 502 -3.07 22.57 -11.06
C LEU A 502 -2.33 23.76 -11.69
N LYS A 503 -1.56 23.54 -12.76
CA LYS A 503 -0.69 24.55 -13.36
C LYS A 503 -1.41 25.83 -13.80
N GLU A 504 -2.69 25.72 -14.19
CA GLU A 504 -3.47 26.86 -14.65
C GLU A 504 -4.24 27.57 -13.52
N CYS A 505 -4.31 26.96 -12.31
CA CYS A 505 -5.14 27.50 -11.23
C CYS A 505 -4.38 27.87 -9.96
N LEU A 506 -3.20 27.32 -9.69
CA LEU A 506 -2.41 27.63 -8.51
C LEU A 506 -1.01 28.16 -8.88
N GLN A 507 -0.44 29.00 -8.01
CA GLN A 507 0.95 29.41 -8.13
C GLN A 507 1.89 28.29 -7.68
N LEU A 508 2.82 27.94 -8.55
CA LEU A 508 3.82 26.91 -8.34
C LEU A 508 5.23 27.54 -8.38
N ASP A 509 6.19 26.90 -7.73
CA ASP A 509 7.60 27.26 -7.90
C ASP A 509 8.18 26.72 -9.23
N GLU A 510 9.47 26.97 -9.47
CA GLU A 510 10.18 26.55 -10.70
C GLU A 510 10.24 25.02 -10.86
N ASP A 511 10.18 24.27 -9.74
CA ASP A 511 10.17 22.79 -9.71
C ASP A 511 8.75 22.21 -9.74
N GLY A 512 7.71 23.06 -9.73
CA GLY A 512 6.31 22.69 -9.79
C GLY A 512 5.64 22.46 -8.43
N PHE A 513 6.30 22.72 -7.29
CA PHE A 513 5.69 22.62 -5.96
C PHE A 513 4.75 23.79 -5.68
N ILE A 514 3.68 23.53 -4.91
CA ILE A 514 2.66 24.54 -4.60
C ILE A 514 3.21 25.55 -3.59
N LEU A 515 3.14 26.85 -3.93
CA LEU A 515 3.44 27.94 -3.01
C LEU A 515 2.29 28.15 -2.02
N THR A 516 2.62 28.41 -0.74
CA THR A 516 1.62 28.57 0.33
C THR A 516 2.03 29.68 1.30
N GLY A 517 1.03 30.31 1.93
CA GLY A 517 1.25 31.24 3.03
C GLY A 517 2.20 32.36 2.70
N SER A 518 3.33 32.44 3.41
CA SER A 518 4.34 33.50 3.25
C SER A 518 5.13 33.47 1.94
N ASP A 519 5.08 32.35 1.20
CA ASP A 519 5.75 32.21 -0.09
C ASP A 519 4.97 32.95 -1.21
N LEU A 520 3.72 33.35 -0.92
CA LEU A 520 2.83 34.06 -1.81
C LEU A 520 2.91 35.55 -1.56
N THR A 521 2.75 36.32 -2.62
CA THR A 521 2.58 37.79 -2.50
C THR A 521 1.13 38.07 -2.11
N ALA A 522 0.93 38.78 -1.00
CA ALA A 522 -0.39 39.28 -0.62
C ALA A 522 -0.98 40.15 -1.74
N THR A 523 -2.24 39.92 -2.09
CA THR A 523 -2.99 40.73 -3.05
C THR A 523 -4.01 41.57 -2.32
N ASP A 524 -4.53 42.62 -2.98
CA ASP A 524 -5.41 43.62 -2.39
C ASP A 524 -6.57 42.99 -1.60
N GLY A 525 -6.51 43.16 -0.27
CA GLY A 525 -7.57 42.72 0.66
C GLY A 525 -7.55 41.27 1.11
N TRP A 526 -6.61 40.44 0.62
CA TRP A 526 -6.50 39.04 1.03
C TRP A 526 -5.07 38.65 1.43
N THR A 527 -4.95 38.00 2.57
CA THR A 527 -3.70 37.43 3.06
C THR A 527 -3.88 35.93 3.20
N PRO A 528 -3.08 35.08 2.53
CA PRO A 528 -3.18 33.64 2.66
C PRO A 528 -2.82 33.15 4.07
N LEU A 529 -3.56 32.18 4.57
CA LEU A 529 -3.21 31.46 5.79
C LEU A 529 -1.98 30.58 5.56
N LEU A 530 -1.35 30.10 6.63
CA LEU A 530 -0.03 29.41 6.59
C LEU A 530 0.11 28.32 5.51
N LEU A 531 -0.90 27.48 5.33
CA LEU A 531 -0.92 26.40 4.34
C LEU A 531 -1.89 26.67 3.17
N GLU A 532 -2.44 27.87 3.09
CA GLU A 532 -3.34 28.28 2.03
C GLU A 532 -2.56 28.64 0.77
N THR A 533 -3.10 28.24 -0.38
CA THR A 533 -2.50 28.46 -1.70
C THR A 533 -2.82 29.85 -2.24
N SER A 534 -2.49 30.12 -3.49
CA SER A 534 -2.86 31.36 -4.20
C SER A 534 -4.37 31.52 -4.46
N GLN A 535 -5.17 30.54 -4.09
CA GLN A 535 -6.63 30.55 -4.19
C GLN A 535 -7.22 30.42 -2.78
N PRO A 536 -8.10 31.35 -2.34
CA PRO A 536 -8.75 31.26 -1.04
C PRO A 536 -9.55 29.97 -0.87
N GLY A 537 -9.46 29.34 0.31
CA GLY A 537 -10.15 28.08 0.61
C GLY A 537 -9.50 26.83 0.01
N ILE A 538 -8.39 26.98 -0.72
CA ILE A 538 -7.60 25.87 -1.22
C ILE A 538 -6.27 25.83 -0.48
N PHE A 539 -5.96 24.70 0.13
CA PHE A 539 -4.77 24.49 0.94
C PHE A 539 -3.88 23.40 0.31
N ALA A 540 -2.58 23.42 0.64
CA ALA A 540 -1.65 22.38 0.23
C ALA A 540 -0.86 21.87 1.44
N VAL A 541 -0.68 20.53 1.55
CA VAL A 541 -0.01 19.87 2.68
C VAL A 541 0.87 18.71 2.21
N GLY A 542 1.92 18.45 2.97
CA GLY A 542 2.86 17.36 2.70
C GLY A 542 3.79 17.64 1.54
N ASP A 543 4.25 16.59 0.88
CA ASP A 543 5.37 16.63 -0.07
C ASP A 543 5.09 17.44 -1.34
N VAL A 544 3.82 17.75 -1.64
CA VAL A 544 3.41 18.56 -2.79
C VAL A 544 3.71 20.06 -2.61
N ARG A 545 3.90 20.48 -1.35
CA ARG A 545 4.09 21.88 -0.98
C ARG A 545 5.56 22.30 -1.09
N HIS A 546 5.80 23.53 -1.55
CA HIS A 546 7.11 24.19 -1.52
C HIS A 546 7.67 24.18 -0.08
N GLY A 547 8.96 23.94 0.06
CA GLY A 547 9.65 23.95 1.36
C GLY A 547 9.26 22.84 2.34
N SER A 548 8.41 21.88 1.95
CA SER A 548 8.02 20.78 2.83
C SER A 548 9.20 19.86 3.17
N ILE A 549 9.25 19.41 4.44
CA ILE A 549 10.19 18.38 4.87
C ILE A 549 9.58 17.01 4.56
N LYS A 550 10.16 16.29 3.60
CA LYS A 550 9.65 15.00 3.10
C LYS A 550 9.81 13.88 4.13
N ARG A 551 8.93 13.89 5.13
CA ARG A 551 8.84 12.89 6.22
C ARG A 551 7.38 12.61 6.57
N VAL A 552 7.07 11.36 6.92
CA VAL A 552 5.72 10.94 7.32
C VAL A 552 5.18 11.80 8.47
N ALA A 553 5.98 12.01 9.53
CA ALA A 553 5.56 12.80 10.68
C ALA A 553 5.25 14.27 10.34
N THR A 554 6.04 14.90 9.47
CA THR A 554 5.78 16.28 9.00
C THR A 554 4.50 16.35 8.18
N ALA A 555 4.32 15.40 7.25
CA ALA A 555 3.12 15.33 6.43
C ALA A 555 1.85 15.16 7.29
N VAL A 556 1.89 14.28 8.31
CA VAL A 556 0.81 14.09 9.28
C VAL A 556 0.56 15.38 10.09
N GLY A 557 1.62 16.06 10.52
CA GLY A 557 1.51 17.32 11.27
C GLY A 557 0.86 18.43 10.44
N GLU A 558 1.25 18.59 9.17
CA GLU A 558 0.63 19.57 8.26
C GLU A 558 -0.84 19.19 7.99
N GLY A 559 -1.15 17.90 7.78
CA GLY A 559 -2.51 17.42 7.58
C GLY A 559 -3.42 17.66 8.81
N ALA A 560 -2.90 17.53 10.01
CA ALA A 560 -3.63 17.89 11.23
C ALA A 560 -3.83 19.41 11.36
N MET A 561 -2.78 20.19 11.12
CA MET A 561 -2.81 21.66 11.26
C MET A 561 -3.75 22.33 10.26
N VAL A 562 -3.83 21.81 9.02
CA VAL A 562 -4.65 22.43 7.97
C VAL A 562 -6.14 22.47 8.32
N VAL A 563 -6.64 21.50 9.08
CA VAL A 563 -8.07 21.45 9.46
C VAL A 563 -8.47 22.67 10.29
N ARG A 564 -7.61 23.10 11.22
CA ARG A 564 -7.85 24.35 11.93
C ARG A 564 -7.94 25.55 11.00
N LEU A 565 -7.05 25.63 10.01
CA LEU A 565 -7.05 26.72 9.01
C LEU A 565 -8.31 26.66 8.12
N VAL A 566 -8.78 25.45 7.80
CA VAL A 566 -10.06 25.26 7.11
C VAL A 566 -11.22 25.80 7.94
N HIS A 567 -11.31 25.48 9.24
CA HIS A 567 -12.34 26.05 10.12
C HIS A 567 -12.29 27.58 10.15
N GLU A 568 -11.10 28.18 10.23
CA GLU A 568 -10.91 29.61 10.22
C GLU A 568 -11.42 30.24 8.91
N ARG A 569 -11.15 29.61 7.78
CA ARG A 569 -11.62 30.06 6.46
C ARG A 569 -13.13 29.89 6.29
N LEU A 570 -13.69 28.77 6.74
CA LEU A 570 -15.14 28.52 6.66
C LEU A 570 -15.97 29.45 7.57
N ALA A 571 -15.39 29.89 8.69
CA ALA A 571 -16.02 30.85 9.59
C ALA A 571 -15.98 32.30 9.07
N SER A 572 -15.03 32.64 8.20
CA SER A 572 -14.86 33.97 7.62
C SER A 572 -14.85 33.84 6.08
N PRO A 573 -15.99 33.57 5.46
CA PRO A 573 -16.08 33.53 4.00
C PRO A 573 -15.73 34.90 3.41
N LEU A 574 -15.01 34.87 2.27
CA LEU A 574 -14.60 36.09 1.52
C LEU A 574 -15.79 36.82 0.91
#